data_d212e6ba4c9b443d813a88115c83d02d
#
_entry.id   d212e6ba4c9b443d813a88115c83d02d
#
_cell.length_a   1.000
_cell.length_b   1.000
_cell.length_c   1.000
_cell.angle_alpha   90.00
_cell.angle_beta   90.00
_cell.angle_gamma   90.00
#
_symmetry.space_group_name_H-M   'P 1'
#
loop_
_entity.id
_entity.type
_entity.pdbx_description
1 polymer ?
#
loop_
_entity_poly.entity_id
_entity_poly.type
_entity_poly.pdbx_seq_one_letter_code
_entity_poly.pdbx_strand_id
1 'polypeptide(L)'
;MKNLFTDVLIVGAGPTGLFLSNILASFNIKNVLIEKNKSTVKEPRAVSIDDESLRVIQSLGVINKFLNKISINYGSYYISPNGKNFAVIEPTSKTYGFHKRNSFDQPDLEDLLLKNLITKYKSNVFFNTEFLNFS
;
A
#
# COMPACT_ATOMS: atom_id res chain seq x y z
N MET A 1 32.38 2.18 1.88
CA MET A 1 30.95 1.81 1.88
C MET A 1 30.65 1.01 3.14
N LYS A 2 29.58 1.29 3.87
CA LYS A 2 29.16 0.43 4.99
C LYS A 2 28.46 -0.79 4.42
N ASN A 3 28.96 -1.99 4.72
CA ASN A 3 28.23 -3.22 4.40
C ASN A 3 26.99 -3.29 5.29
N LEU A 4 25.85 -3.58 4.66
CA LEU A 4 24.58 -3.77 5.34
C LEU A 4 24.16 -5.23 5.18
N PHE A 5 23.89 -5.90 6.29
CA PHE A 5 23.43 -7.29 6.30
C PHE A 5 21.93 -7.33 6.60
N THR A 6 21.18 -8.03 5.76
CA THR A 6 19.74 -8.17 5.89
C THR A 6 19.31 -9.56 5.41
N ASP A 7 18.18 -10.04 5.92
CA ASP A 7 17.60 -11.33 5.47
C ASP A 7 16.86 -11.14 4.14
N VAL A 8 16.24 -9.97 3.94
CA VAL A 8 15.46 -9.65 2.73
C VAL A 8 15.79 -8.26 2.23
N LEU A 9 16.09 -8.13 0.94
CA LEU A 9 16.17 -6.87 0.22
C LEU A 9 14.90 -6.69 -0.61
N ILE A 10 14.20 -5.58 -0.40
CA ILE A 10 13.02 -5.19 -1.16
C ILE A 10 13.40 -4.05 -2.10
N VAL A 11 13.13 -4.23 -3.39
CA VAL A 11 13.39 -3.22 -4.42
C VAL A 11 12.09 -2.55 -4.85
N GLY A 12 11.96 -1.28 -4.54
CA GLY A 12 10.81 -0.43 -4.83
C GLY A 12 9.95 -0.11 -3.60
N ALA A 13 9.74 1.19 -3.33
CA ALA A 13 8.91 1.70 -2.24
C ALA A 13 7.47 2.04 -2.69
N GLY A 14 6.93 1.29 -3.66
CA GLY A 14 5.50 1.33 -3.98
C GLY A 14 4.67 0.56 -2.96
N PRO A 15 3.32 0.50 -3.13
CA PRO A 15 2.43 -0.14 -2.16
C PRO A 15 2.86 -1.55 -1.79
N THR A 16 3.18 -2.41 -2.76
CA THR A 16 3.61 -3.80 -2.53
C THR A 16 4.87 -3.89 -1.68
N GLY A 17 5.91 -3.12 -2.01
CA GLY A 17 7.16 -3.13 -1.25
C GLY A 17 6.98 -2.60 0.16
N LEU A 18 6.21 -1.54 0.32
CA LEU A 18 5.88 -0.97 1.63
C LEU A 18 5.05 -1.93 2.49
N PHE A 19 4.06 -2.63 1.91
CA PHE A 19 3.31 -3.67 2.62
C PHE A 19 4.22 -4.80 3.05
N LEU A 20 5.00 -5.37 2.12
CA LEU A 20 5.91 -6.47 2.41
C LEU A 20 6.90 -6.11 3.52
N SER A 21 7.52 -4.94 3.44
CA SER A 21 8.46 -4.47 4.46
C SER A 21 7.80 -4.33 5.83
N ASN A 22 6.58 -3.78 5.91
CA ASN A 22 5.82 -3.69 7.16
C ASN A 22 5.49 -5.07 7.73
N ILE A 23 5.07 -6.03 6.89
CA ILE A 23 4.73 -7.39 7.31
C ILE A 23 5.99 -8.09 7.85
N LEU A 24 7.10 -8.08 7.10
CA LEU A 24 8.35 -8.68 7.54
C LEU A 24 8.83 -8.08 8.87
N ALA A 25 8.77 -6.75 8.99
CA ALA A 25 9.15 -6.07 10.22
C ALA A 25 8.23 -6.44 11.40
N SER A 26 6.94 -6.69 11.17
CA SER A 26 6.00 -7.14 12.21
C SER A 26 6.34 -8.54 12.75
N PHE A 27 6.99 -9.37 11.95
CA PHE A 27 7.52 -10.68 12.34
C PHE A 27 8.98 -10.64 12.79
N ASN A 28 9.56 -9.45 13.00
CA ASN A 28 10.96 -9.25 13.36
C ASN A 28 11.97 -9.81 12.32
N ILE A 29 11.57 -9.94 11.06
CA ILE A 29 12.46 -10.33 9.96
C ILE A 29 13.19 -9.08 9.50
N LYS A 30 14.53 -9.12 9.53
CA LYS A 30 15.36 -8.01 9.08
C LYS A 30 15.18 -7.79 7.59
N ASN A 31 14.74 -6.61 7.23
CA ASN A 31 14.58 -6.24 5.83
C ASN A 31 15.07 -4.82 5.56
N VAL A 32 15.48 -4.61 4.32
CA VAL A 32 15.89 -3.32 3.79
C VAL A 32 15.06 -3.03 2.56
N LEU A 33 14.51 -1.83 2.49
CA LEU A 33 13.77 -1.36 1.33
C LEU A 33 14.56 -0.27 0.64
N ILE A 34 14.79 -0.42 -0.66
CA ILE A 34 15.44 0.58 -1.50
C ILE A 34 14.49 1.10 -2.57
N GLU A 35 14.62 2.39 -2.90
CA GLU A 35 13.82 3.07 -3.93
C GLU A 35 14.73 4.01 -4.72
N LYS A 36 14.67 3.92 -6.05
CA LYS A 36 15.48 4.77 -6.94
C LYS A 36 15.08 6.23 -6.94
N ASN A 37 13.81 6.51 -6.70
CA ASN A 37 13.29 7.87 -6.61
C ASN A 37 13.60 8.49 -5.25
N LYS A 38 13.45 9.81 -5.15
CA LYS A 38 13.70 10.57 -3.92
C LYS A 38 12.60 10.42 -2.84
N SER A 39 11.46 9.88 -3.20
CA SER A 39 10.30 9.70 -2.32
C SER A 39 9.35 8.66 -2.91
N THR A 40 8.30 8.30 -2.17
CA THR A 40 7.10 7.63 -2.68
C THR A 40 6.44 8.44 -3.80
N VAL A 41 5.58 7.81 -4.60
CA VAL A 41 4.88 8.50 -5.69
C VAL A 41 3.92 9.56 -5.14
N LYS A 42 3.73 10.63 -5.92
CA LYS A 42 2.78 11.70 -5.60
C LYS A 42 1.50 11.63 -6.42
N GLU A 43 1.59 11.00 -7.59
CA GLU A 43 0.46 10.84 -8.49
C GLU A 43 -0.29 9.55 -8.14
N PRO A 44 -1.62 9.61 -7.92
CA PRO A 44 -2.42 8.43 -7.65
C PRO A 44 -2.47 7.55 -8.91
N ARG A 45 -2.07 6.28 -8.79
CA ARG A 45 -2.14 5.27 -9.86
C ARG A 45 -3.24 4.26 -9.61
N ALA A 46 -3.55 4.00 -8.34
CA ALA A 46 -4.65 3.17 -7.91
C ALA A 46 -5.66 4.01 -7.13
N VAL A 47 -6.95 3.74 -7.36
CA VAL A 47 -8.06 4.49 -6.77
C VAL A 47 -9.07 3.61 -6.04
N SER A 48 -8.92 2.30 -6.14
CA SER A 48 -9.80 1.32 -5.48
C SER A 48 -9.00 0.37 -4.61
N ILE A 49 -9.52 0.09 -3.42
CA ILE A 49 -8.96 -0.89 -2.47
C ILE A 49 -10.08 -1.80 -1.97
N ASP A 50 -9.78 -3.09 -1.86
CA ASP A 50 -10.71 -4.11 -1.42
C ASP A 50 -10.65 -4.40 0.09
N ASP A 51 -11.57 -5.23 0.54
CA ASP A 51 -11.69 -5.66 1.92
C ASP A 51 -10.51 -6.53 2.37
N GLU A 52 -9.92 -7.34 1.48
CA GLU A 52 -8.73 -8.16 1.80
C GLU A 52 -7.52 -7.27 2.09
N SER A 53 -7.27 -6.28 1.25
CA SER A 53 -6.20 -5.28 1.47
C SER A 53 -6.42 -4.50 2.78
N LEU A 54 -7.66 -4.14 3.10
CA LEU A 54 -7.98 -3.49 4.38
C LEU A 54 -7.69 -4.41 5.58
N ARG A 55 -7.88 -5.72 5.44
CA ARG A 55 -7.48 -6.71 6.48
C ARG A 55 -5.97 -6.74 6.68
N VAL A 56 -5.18 -6.64 5.61
CA VAL A 56 -3.72 -6.53 5.72
C VAL A 56 -3.34 -5.24 6.45
N ILE A 57 -3.95 -4.10 6.10
CA ILE A 57 -3.72 -2.81 6.80
C ILE A 57 -4.11 -2.91 8.27
N GLN A 58 -5.19 -3.64 8.59
CA GLN A 58 -5.61 -3.89 9.97
C GLN A 58 -4.56 -4.67 10.75
N SER A 59 -3.97 -5.71 10.16
CA SER A 59 -2.94 -6.52 10.85
C SER A 59 -1.69 -5.70 11.20
N LEU A 60 -1.40 -4.64 10.45
CA LEU A 60 -0.32 -3.70 10.74
C LEU A 60 -0.66 -2.69 11.86
N GLY A 61 -1.92 -2.65 12.30
CA GLY A 61 -2.41 -1.77 13.37
C GLY A 61 -2.62 -0.32 12.95
N VAL A 62 -2.72 -0.02 11.65
CA VAL A 62 -2.89 1.35 11.13
C VAL A 62 -4.24 1.59 10.44
N ILE A 63 -5.16 0.62 10.49
CA ILE A 63 -6.44 0.65 9.79
C ILE A 63 -7.29 1.88 10.13
N ASN A 64 -7.42 2.25 11.40
CA ASN A 64 -8.26 3.38 11.81
C ASN A 64 -7.77 4.71 11.21
N LYS A 65 -6.43 4.88 11.09
CA LYS A 65 -5.85 6.06 10.45
C LYS A 65 -6.14 6.08 8.95
N PHE A 66 -6.18 4.92 8.33
CA PHE A 66 -6.44 4.80 6.90
C PHE A 66 -7.93 4.98 6.57
N LEU A 67 -8.84 4.39 7.35
CA LEU A 67 -10.29 4.52 7.14
C LEU A 67 -10.77 5.98 7.16
N ASN A 68 -10.10 6.85 7.91
CA ASN A 68 -10.42 8.27 7.94
C ASN A 68 -10.01 9.03 6.65
N LYS A 69 -9.30 8.37 5.74
CA LYS A 69 -8.77 8.95 4.50
C LYS A 69 -9.40 8.37 3.24
N ILE A 70 -10.32 7.43 3.37
CA ILE A 70 -10.93 6.72 2.24
C ILE A 70 -12.44 6.96 2.18
N SER A 71 -13.00 6.80 0.98
CA SER A 71 -14.45 6.74 0.80
C SER A 71 -14.88 5.27 0.78
N ILE A 72 -15.62 4.87 1.81
CA ILE A 72 -16.09 3.50 1.96
C ILE A 72 -17.32 3.24 1.07
N ASN A 73 -17.50 1.98 0.67
CA ASN A 73 -18.65 1.52 -0.12
C ASN A 73 -18.77 2.24 -1.47
N TYR A 74 -17.67 2.31 -2.20
CA TYR A 74 -17.59 2.94 -3.52
C TYR A 74 -18.09 2.01 -4.62
N GLY A 75 -19.00 2.51 -5.46
CA GLY A 75 -19.52 1.81 -6.64
C GLY A 75 -18.98 2.34 -7.96
N SER A 76 -19.37 1.72 -9.08
CA SER A 76 -19.04 2.16 -10.44
C SER A 76 -20.20 1.93 -11.39
N TYR A 77 -20.49 2.92 -12.19
CA TYR A 77 -21.41 2.84 -13.30
C TYR A 77 -20.63 2.80 -14.62
N TYR A 78 -20.93 1.82 -15.45
CA TYR A 78 -20.32 1.69 -16.78
C TYR A 78 -21.31 2.20 -17.82
N ILE A 79 -20.97 3.32 -18.45
CA ILE A 79 -21.83 4.03 -19.39
C ILE A 79 -21.22 3.90 -20.78
N SER A 80 -22.02 3.45 -21.75
CA SER A 80 -21.62 3.37 -23.16
C SER A 80 -21.58 4.76 -23.81
N PRO A 81 -20.91 4.93 -24.98
CA PRO A 81 -20.81 6.23 -25.66
C PRO A 81 -22.14 6.89 -25.99
N ASN A 82 -23.22 6.12 -26.14
CA ASN A 82 -24.57 6.62 -26.35
C ASN A 82 -25.33 6.97 -25.06
N GLY A 83 -24.64 7.01 -23.91
CA GLY A 83 -25.21 7.39 -22.61
C GLY A 83 -25.96 6.27 -21.90
N LYS A 84 -26.01 5.04 -22.46
CA LYS A 84 -26.72 3.92 -21.83
C LYS A 84 -25.85 3.29 -20.75
N ASN A 85 -26.40 3.18 -19.52
CA ASN A 85 -25.78 2.38 -18.46
C ASN A 85 -25.92 0.89 -18.79
N PHE A 86 -24.81 0.16 -18.93
CA PHE A 86 -24.81 -1.25 -19.28
C PHE A 86 -24.29 -2.16 -18.16
N ALA A 87 -23.66 -1.61 -17.13
CA ALA A 87 -23.25 -2.36 -15.94
C ALA A 87 -23.14 -1.45 -14.72
N VAL A 88 -23.46 -2.02 -13.56
CA VAL A 88 -23.31 -1.37 -12.25
C VAL A 88 -22.58 -2.33 -11.33
N ILE A 89 -21.55 -1.84 -10.65
CA ILE A 89 -20.82 -2.59 -9.63
C ILE A 89 -20.99 -1.85 -8.30
N GLU A 90 -21.84 -2.39 -7.44
CA GLU A 90 -22.14 -1.86 -6.10
C GLU A 90 -22.11 -3.02 -5.09
N PRO A 91 -20.91 -3.55 -4.74
CA PRO A 91 -20.82 -4.66 -3.80
C PRO A 91 -21.17 -4.19 -2.39
N THR A 92 -22.21 -4.76 -1.81
CA THR A 92 -22.69 -4.43 -0.45
C THR A 92 -22.14 -5.35 0.64
N SER A 93 -21.48 -6.45 0.24
CA SER A 93 -20.96 -7.45 1.19
C SER A 93 -19.79 -6.94 1.99
N LYS A 94 -19.63 -7.49 3.22
CA LYS A 94 -18.53 -7.21 4.15
C LYS A 94 -17.89 -8.51 4.64
N THR A 95 -17.50 -9.38 3.72
CA THR A 95 -17.04 -10.74 4.01
C THR A 95 -15.89 -10.76 5.01
N TYR A 96 -14.97 -9.82 4.91
CA TYR A 96 -13.82 -9.70 5.81
C TYR A 96 -13.96 -8.55 6.84
N GLY A 97 -15.18 -8.12 7.14
CA GLY A 97 -15.44 -7.07 8.12
C GLY A 97 -15.34 -5.64 7.57
N PHE A 98 -14.92 -5.48 6.32
CA PHE A 98 -14.85 -4.21 5.60
C PHE A 98 -15.73 -4.24 4.36
N HIS A 99 -16.12 -3.08 3.84
CA HIS A 99 -16.78 -2.99 2.55
C HIS A 99 -15.86 -3.50 1.45
N LYS A 100 -16.41 -4.29 0.52
CA LYS A 100 -15.65 -4.99 -0.52
C LYS A 100 -14.94 -4.06 -1.51
N ARG A 101 -15.42 -2.83 -1.65
CA ARG A 101 -14.82 -1.84 -2.53
C ARG A 101 -14.84 -0.45 -1.90
N ASN A 102 -13.69 0.18 -1.89
CA ASN A 102 -13.49 1.50 -1.29
C ASN A 102 -12.63 2.34 -2.21
N SER A 103 -12.85 3.65 -2.23
CA SER A 103 -11.99 4.58 -2.98
C SER A 103 -10.94 5.17 -2.06
N PHE A 104 -9.70 5.28 -2.54
CA PHE A 104 -8.58 5.80 -1.77
C PHE A 104 -7.61 6.60 -2.64
N ASP A 105 -6.77 7.39 -2.00
CA ASP A 105 -5.62 8.03 -2.62
C ASP A 105 -4.36 7.22 -2.32
N GLN A 106 -3.68 6.71 -3.36
CA GLN A 106 -2.49 5.87 -3.21
C GLN A 106 -1.35 6.55 -2.44
N PRO A 107 -1.01 7.83 -2.69
CA PRO A 107 -0.03 8.55 -1.88
C PRO A 107 -0.31 8.52 -0.38
N ASP A 108 -1.56 8.66 0.03
CA ASP A 108 -1.95 8.60 1.44
C ASP A 108 -1.67 7.23 2.08
N LEU A 109 -1.88 6.15 1.33
CA LEU A 109 -1.56 4.79 1.78
C LEU A 109 -0.05 4.60 1.90
N GLU A 110 0.71 5.01 0.89
CA GLU A 110 2.17 4.89 0.87
C GLU A 110 2.81 5.68 2.01
N ASP A 111 2.39 6.91 2.24
CA ASP A 111 2.85 7.75 3.35
C ASP A 111 2.54 7.12 4.71
N LEU A 112 1.35 6.55 4.87
CA LEU A 112 0.96 5.86 6.11
C LEU A 112 1.85 4.64 6.37
N LEU A 113 2.07 3.81 5.35
CA LEU A 113 2.90 2.61 5.46
C LEU A 113 4.38 2.97 5.70
N LEU A 114 4.90 3.94 4.99
CA LEU A 114 6.28 4.44 5.17
C LEU A 114 6.47 5.00 6.58
N LYS A 115 5.53 5.82 7.06
CA LYS A 115 5.58 6.35 8.42
C LYS A 115 5.56 5.24 9.46
N ASN A 116 4.75 4.20 9.27
CA ASN A 116 4.70 3.05 10.18
C ASN A 116 6.05 2.31 10.21
N LEU A 117 6.68 2.08 9.05
CA LEU A 117 8.01 1.47 8.96
C LEU A 117 9.07 2.24 9.74
N ILE A 118 9.12 3.55 9.55
CA ILE A 118 10.15 4.40 10.15
C ILE A 118 9.91 4.59 11.65
N THR A 119 8.67 4.84 12.06
CA THR A 119 8.39 5.23 13.46
C THR A 119 8.20 4.04 14.39
N LYS A 120 7.50 3.00 13.95
CA LYS A 120 7.19 1.82 14.77
C LYS A 120 8.30 0.77 14.70
N TYR A 121 8.74 0.43 13.50
CA TYR A 121 9.69 -0.66 13.28
C TYR A 121 11.14 -0.20 13.13
N LYS A 122 11.36 1.12 12.93
CA LYS A 122 12.70 1.69 12.70
C LYS A 122 13.46 0.99 11.57
N SER A 123 12.72 0.55 10.56
CA SER A 123 13.26 -0.17 9.41
C SER A 123 14.14 0.72 8.53
N ASN A 124 15.10 0.11 7.87
CA ASN A 124 16.00 0.80 6.94
C ASN A 124 15.30 0.99 5.59
N VAL A 125 14.99 2.23 5.25
CA VAL A 125 14.43 2.63 3.95
C VAL A 125 15.39 3.63 3.31
N PHE A 126 15.88 3.31 2.11
CA PHE A 126 16.83 4.15 1.38
C PHE A 126 16.22 4.61 0.06
N PHE A 127 15.94 5.89 -0.04
CA PHE A 127 15.59 6.57 -1.28
C PHE A 127 16.85 6.94 -2.07
N ASN A 128 16.70 7.35 -3.33
CA ASN A 128 17.81 7.64 -4.26
C ASN A 128 18.81 6.47 -4.36
N THR A 129 18.29 5.25 -4.26
CA THR A 129 19.11 4.03 -4.25
C THR A 129 18.55 3.07 -5.29
N GLU A 130 19.30 2.88 -6.37
CA GLU A 130 18.93 2.01 -7.47
C GLU A 130 19.59 0.64 -7.32
N PHE A 131 18.82 -0.41 -7.52
CA PHE A 131 19.34 -1.78 -7.64
C PHE A 131 19.89 -1.98 -9.06
N LEU A 132 21.17 -2.30 -9.18
CA LEU A 132 21.81 -2.52 -10.48
C LEU A 132 21.87 -4.01 -10.84
N ASN A 133 22.47 -4.81 -9.98
CA ASN A 133 22.61 -6.25 -10.17
C ASN A 133 22.94 -6.96 -8.86
N PHE A 134 22.94 -8.27 -8.90
CA PHE A 134 23.50 -9.14 -7.84
C PHE A 134 24.55 -10.08 -8.48
N SER A 135 25.52 -10.47 -7.71
CA SER A 135 26.58 -11.41 -8.07
C SER A 135 26.45 -12.72 -7.29
#